data_8ed261f2cce1d0c77d121680563b32ae
#
_entry.id   8ed261f2cce1d0c77d121680563b32ae
#
_cell.length_a   1.000
_cell.length_b   1.000
_cell.length_c   1.000
_cell.angle_alpha   90.00
_cell.angle_beta   90.00
_cell.angle_gamma   90.00
#
_symmetry.space_group_name_H-M   'P 1'
#
loop_
_entity.id
_entity.type
_entity.pdbx_description
1 polymer ?
#
loop_
_entity_poly.entity_id
_entity_poly.type
_entity_poly.pdbx_seq_one_letter_code
_entity_poly.pdbx_strand_id
1 'polypeptide(L)'
;MKSLKVVLLEPFFTGSHKQWAEGLQKHSRHNIQILSLPGRHWKWRMHGGAVSLAKQFNELDESTDLLLATSMLDLTTFLALTRKKSFQLPVAMYFHENQLTYPWSPQDRDVKKKRNNHYSFINYASALTADKVFFNSQYHKDSFLGALPKFLKQFPDKRGGDSVEVIREKSEVMHLGLDLKRFNEFRSSDKEKQSEATILWNHRWEYDKNPDEFFEILFSLKEKEVPFKLVVLGEQNDVTPPIFDEAKEKLKEEILHWGYAESFDDYAKWLWRADILPVTSNQDFFGGSVIEAMYCDCFPLLPNRLAYPEHLPEELDREFLYEEGELEARLETAIESVMGIRRVDYQNIVKKYDWGELIRKYDEKLEKLN
;
A
#
# COMPACT_ATOMS: atom_id res chain seq x y z
N MET A 1 -22.57 21.20 -8.29
CA MET A 1 -21.17 21.56 -7.99
C MET A 1 -20.40 21.53 -9.28
N LYS A 2 -19.41 22.42 -9.46
CA LYS A 2 -18.59 22.52 -10.70
C LYS A 2 -17.61 21.33 -10.72
N SER A 3 -17.47 20.65 -11.86
CA SER A 3 -16.42 19.66 -12.05
C SER A 3 -15.07 20.38 -12.17
N LEU A 4 -14.09 19.97 -11.35
CA LEU A 4 -12.73 20.51 -11.40
C LEU A 4 -11.91 19.79 -12.49
N LYS A 5 -10.95 20.49 -13.06
CA LYS A 5 -9.87 19.91 -13.86
C LYS A 5 -8.65 19.69 -12.98
N VAL A 6 -8.43 18.46 -12.58
CA VAL A 6 -7.33 18.05 -11.68
C VAL A 6 -6.22 17.42 -12.49
N VAL A 7 -5.00 17.91 -12.34
CA VAL A 7 -3.82 17.24 -12.90
C VAL A 7 -3.16 16.41 -11.81
N LEU A 8 -3.18 15.09 -11.99
CA LEU A 8 -2.52 14.12 -11.12
C LEU A 8 -1.08 13.85 -11.60
N LEU A 9 -0.12 14.08 -10.73
CA LEU A 9 1.32 13.93 -11.00
C LEU A 9 1.84 12.64 -10.36
N GLU A 10 2.03 11.57 -11.16
CA GLU A 10 2.48 10.27 -10.68
C GLU A 10 3.80 9.85 -11.35
N PRO A 11 4.95 10.09 -10.71
CA PRO A 11 6.25 9.75 -11.30
C PRO A 11 6.59 8.25 -11.27
N PHE A 12 5.82 7.43 -10.52
CA PHE A 12 6.08 5.98 -10.38
C PHE A 12 4.83 5.15 -10.70
N PHE A 13 4.40 5.20 -11.98
CA PHE A 13 3.13 4.65 -12.43
C PHE A 13 3.20 3.14 -12.66
N THR A 14 3.05 2.36 -11.57
CA THR A 14 2.98 0.90 -11.57
C THR A 14 2.28 0.38 -10.31
N GLY A 15 1.89 -0.89 -10.29
CA GLY A 15 1.30 -1.56 -9.11
C GLY A 15 0.15 -0.76 -8.50
N SER A 16 0.16 -0.62 -7.18
CA SER A 16 -0.85 0.09 -6.40
C SER A 16 -0.96 1.59 -6.75
N HIS A 17 0.13 2.25 -7.12
CA HIS A 17 0.12 3.64 -7.56
C HIS A 17 -0.72 3.83 -8.83
N LYS A 18 -0.49 2.95 -9.82
CA LYS A 18 -1.24 2.95 -11.08
C LYS A 18 -2.72 2.65 -10.84
N GLN A 19 -3.01 1.58 -10.09
CA GLN A 19 -4.39 1.18 -9.78
C GLN A 19 -5.16 2.28 -9.08
N TRP A 20 -4.55 2.95 -8.10
CA TRP A 20 -5.17 4.07 -7.40
C TRP A 20 -5.41 5.28 -8.32
N ALA A 21 -4.43 5.65 -9.14
CA ALA A 21 -4.56 6.79 -10.05
C ALA A 21 -5.65 6.57 -11.11
N GLU A 22 -5.67 5.38 -11.74
CA GLU A 22 -6.70 4.99 -12.69
C GLU A 22 -8.08 4.85 -12.03
N GLY A 23 -8.13 4.33 -10.78
CA GLY A 23 -9.35 4.24 -9.99
C GLY A 23 -9.92 5.62 -9.68
N LEU A 24 -9.08 6.56 -9.22
CA LEU A 24 -9.48 7.94 -8.99
C LEU A 24 -10.01 8.59 -10.28
N GLN A 25 -9.31 8.41 -11.41
CA GLN A 25 -9.74 8.94 -12.71
C GLN A 25 -11.09 8.36 -13.15
N LYS A 26 -11.30 7.06 -12.97
CA LYS A 26 -12.51 6.35 -13.37
C LYS A 26 -13.74 6.73 -12.55
N HIS A 27 -13.57 6.91 -11.25
CA HIS A 27 -14.70 7.04 -10.31
C HIS A 27 -15.00 8.48 -9.90
N SER A 28 -14.04 9.42 -10.00
CA SER A 28 -14.25 10.82 -9.65
C SER A 28 -15.25 11.51 -10.58
N ARG A 29 -16.06 12.43 -10.02
CA ARG A 29 -16.87 13.35 -10.81
C ARG A 29 -16.08 14.49 -11.43
N HIS A 30 -14.82 14.64 -11.03
CA HIS A 30 -13.89 15.62 -11.58
C HIS A 30 -13.19 15.07 -12.84
N ASN A 31 -12.68 15.97 -13.66
CA ASN A 31 -11.84 15.59 -14.80
C ASN A 31 -10.40 15.41 -14.32
N ILE A 32 -9.98 14.17 -14.12
CA ILE A 32 -8.64 13.80 -13.65
C ILE A 32 -7.75 13.52 -14.86
N GLN A 33 -6.76 14.38 -15.10
CA GLN A 33 -5.73 14.14 -16.10
C GLN A 33 -4.46 13.62 -15.44
N ILE A 34 -4.06 12.39 -15.77
CA ILE A 34 -2.86 11.75 -15.21
C ILE A 34 -1.64 12.10 -16.07
N LEU A 35 -0.65 12.77 -15.48
CA LEU A 35 0.70 12.88 -16.00
C LEU A 35 1.59 11.90 -15.28
N SER A 36 2.19 10.96 -16.00
CA SER A 36 2.90 9.84 -15.36
C SER A 36 4.22 9.50 -16.06
N LEU A 37 5.05 8.76 -15.31
CA LEU A 37 6.28 8.14 -15.80
C LEU A 37 6.27 6.65 -15.46
N PRO A 38 6.94 5.79 -16.26
CA PRO A 38 6.99 4.35 -15.99
C PRO A 38 7.51 4.04 -14.57
N GLY A 39 6.91 3.06 -13.90
CA GLY A 39 7.23 2.64 -12.54
C GLY A 39 8.51 1.81 -12.43
N ARG A 40 9.65 2.45 -12.68
CA ARG A 40 10.99 1.87 -12.55
C ARG A 40 11.99 2.91 -12.10
N HIS A 41 13.12 2.47 -11.50
CA HIS A 41 14.17 3.39 -11.02
C HIS A 41 13.63 4.43 -10.04
N TRP A 42 12.95 3.99 -8.97
CA TRP A 42 12.25 4.85 -8.02
C TRP A 42 13.11 6.00 -7.48
N LYS A 43 14.39 5.76 -7.18
CA LYS A 43 15.34 6.78 -6.73
C LYS A 43 15.47 7.93 -7.72
N TRP A 44 15.54 7.58 -9.02
CA TRP A 44 15.58 8.59 -10.07
C TRP A 44 14.23 9.31 -10.25
N ARG A 45 13.11 8.60 -10.04
CA ARG A 45 11.78 9.23 -10.09
C ARG A 45 11.63 10.32 -9.04
N MET A 46 12.13 10.11 -7.83
CA MET A 46 12.07 11.12 -6.76
C MET A 46 12.84 12.41 -7.09
N HIS A 47 13.84 12.36 -7.98
CA HIS A 47 14.59 13.54 -8.44
C HIS A 47 14.18 13.98 -9.84
N GLY A 48 14.54 13.22 -10.84
CA GLY A 48 14.35 13.56 -12.25
C GLY A 48 12.89 13.49 -12.71
N GLY A 49 12.02 12.83 -11.97
CA GLY A 49 10.59 12.79 -12.23
C GLY A 49 9.96 14.17 -12.31
N ALA A 50 10.33 15.06 -11.38
CA ALA A 50 9.84 16.43 -11.34
C ALA A 50 10.16 17.22 -12.63
N VAL A 51 11.37 17.06 -13.16
CA VAL A 51 11.80 17.72 -14.41
C VAL A 51 10.98 17.23 -15.60
N SER A 52 10.80 15.91 -15.69
CA SER A 52 10.06 15.30 -16.81
C SER A 52 8.57 15.64 -16.78
N LEU A 53 7.94 15.57 -15.61
CA LEU A 53 6.52 15.92 -15.45
C LEU A 53 6.28 17.43 -15.60
N ALA A 54 7.22 18.29 -15.18
CA ALA A 54 7.13 19.73 -15.40
C ALA A 54 7.12 20.07 -16.90
N LYS A 55 7.91 19.35 -17.71
CA LYS A 55 7.87 19.51 -19.17
C LYS A 55 6.49 19.14 -19.71
N GLN A 56 5.95 17.96 -19.37
CA GLN A 56 4.61 17.53 -19.79
C GLN A 56 3.54 18.56 -19.37
N PHE A 57 3.58 19.02 -18.10
CA PHE A 57 2.61 19.99 -17.59
C PHE A 57 2.67 21.34 -18.33
N ASN A 58 3.87 21.84 -18.63
CA ASN A 58 4.03 23.09 -19.36
C ASN A 58 3.50 23.01 -20.79
N GLU A 59 3.50 21.83 -21.41
CA GLU A 59 2.97 21.55 -22.75
C GLU A 59 1.44 21.40 -22.80
N LEU A 60 0.75 21.31 -21.64
CA LEU A 60 -0.72 21.25 -21.62
C LEU A 60 -1.31 22.57 -22.11
N ASP A 61 -2.26 22.53 -23.02
CA ASP A 61 -3.01 23.70 -23.49
C ASP A 61 -4.23 24.02 -22.61
N GLU A 62 -4.70 23.03 -21.83
CA GLU A 62 -5.88 23.18 -21.01
C GLU A 62 -5.61 23.87 -19.66
N SER A 63 -6.62 24.59 -19.15
CA SER A 63 -6.61 25.14 -17.80
C SER A 63 -6.65 24.03 -16.77
N THR A 64 -5.95 24.22 -15.67
CA THR A 64 -5.94 23.33 -14.49
C THR A 64 -6.55 24.08 -13.32
N ASP A 65 -7.41 23.45 -12.55
CA ASP A 65 -8.00 24.02 -11.33
C ASP A 65 -7.22 23.58 -10.07
N LEU A 66 -6.61 22.37 -10.07
CA LEU A 66 -5.92 21.80 -8.92
C LEU A 66 -4.81 20.83 -9.36
N LEU A 67 -3.71 20.81 -8.61
CA LEU A 67 -2.65 19.81 -8.72
C LEU A 67 -2.76 18.78 -7.60
N LEU A 68 -2.68 17.50 -7.96
CA LEU A 68 -2.58 16.39 -7.00
C LEU A 68 -1.28 15.63 -7.28
N ALA A 69 -0.29 15.78 -6.39
CA ALA A 69 1.00 15.10 -6.51
C ALA A 69 1.07 13.87 -5.62
N THR A 70 1.87 12.86 -6.00
CA THR A 70 2.13 11.70 -5.14
C THR A 70 3.50 11.77 -4.47
N SER A 71 3.71 10.95 -3.44
CA SER A 71 4.90 11.01 -2.55
C SER A 71 6.25 10.74 -3.25
N MET A 72 6.23 10.15 -4.45
CA MET A 72 7.43 9.90 -5.25
C MET A 72 7.89 11.11 -6.08
N LEU A 73 7.25 12.27 -5.92
CA LEU A 73 7.60 13.51 -6.62
C LEU A 73 8.37 14.49 -5.72
N ASP A 74 9.45 15.09 -6.24
CA ASP A 74 9.96 16.36 -5.70
C ASP A 74 9.04 17.51 -6.15
N LEU A 75 8.04 17.78 -5.31
CA LEU A 75 7.05 18.82 -5.57
C LEU A 75 7.69 20.23 -5.64
N THR A 76 8.72 20.47 -4.83
CA THR A 76 9.39 21.79 -4.81
C THR A 76 10.05 22.09 -6.14
N THR A 77 10.78 21.15 -6.71
CA THR A 77 11.41 21.25 -8.02
C THR A 77 10.35 21.38 -9.13
N PHE A 78 9.26 20.59 -9.06
CA PHE A 78 8.17 20.67 -10.04
C PHE A 78 7.55 22.07 -10.06
N LEU A 79 7.18 22.62 -8.92
CA LEU A 79 6.56 23.96 -8.82
C LEU A 79 7.51 25.07 -9.27
N ALA A 80 8.80 24.98 -8.96
CA ALA A 80 9.80 25.95 -9.44
C ALA A 80 9.89 25.96 -10.97
N LEU A 81 9.85 24.79 -11.63
CA LEU A 81 9.94 24.64 -13.07
C LEU A 81 8.63 25.01 -13.82
N THR A 82 7.51 24.97 -13.12
CA THR A 82 6.17 25.26 -13.68
C THR A 82 5.58 26.58 -13.17
N ARG A 83 6.33 27.37 -12.41
CA ARG A 83 5.84 28.56 -11.66
C ARG A 83 4.95 29.50 -12.45
N LYS A 84 5.18 29.68 -13.76
CA LYS A 84 4.38 30.56 -14.60
C LYS A 84 2.94 30.08 -14.78
N LYS A 85 2.73 28.76 -14.67
CA LYS A 85 1.47 28.08 -14.91
C LYS A 85 0.81 27.61 -13.61
N SER A 86 1.62 27.27 -12.61
CA SER A 86 1.17 26.71 -11.33
C SER A 86 1.04 27.75 -10.20
N PHE A 87 1.38 29.01 -10.43
CA PHE A 87 1.53 30.05 -9.37
C PHE A 87 0.30 30.21 -8.46
N GLN A 88 -0.90 30.03 -8.96
CA GLN A 88 -2.15 30.20 -8.18
C GLN A 88 -2.92 28.91 -8.02
N LEU A 89 -2.37 27.79 -8.46
CA LEU A 89 -3.06 26.51 -8.34
C LEU A 89 -2.93 25.97 -6.92
N PRO A 90 -4.02 25.55 -6.28
CA PRO A 90 -3.94 24.77 -5.05
C PRO A 90 -3.29 23.42 -5.33
N VAL A 91 -2.50 22.96 -4.37
CA VAL A 91 -1.69 21.73 -4.51
C VAL A 91 -1.97 20.78 -3.34
N ALA A 92 -2.50 19.62 -3.64
CA ALA A 92 -2.58 18.51 -2.72
C ALA A 92 -1.45 17.50 -2.95
N MET A 93 -1.01 16.83 -1.88
CA MET A 93 -0.04 15.75 -1.96
C MET A 93 -0.61 14.48 -1.31
N TYR A 94 -0.55 13.35 -2.02
CA TYR A 94 -0.97 12.05 -1.54
C TYR A 94 0.22 11.14 -1.28
N PHE A 95 0.34 10.67 -0.06
CA PHE A 95 1.40 9.75 0.35
C PHE A 95 0.93 8.30 0.24
N HIS A 96 1.44 7.58 -0.76
CA HIS A 96 1.36 6.12 -0.84
C HIS A 96 2.36 5.48 0.11
N GLU A 97 3.56 6.06 0.17
CA GLU A 97 4.67 5.69 1.03
C GLU A 97 5.51 6.92 1.36
N ASN A 98 6.42 6.81 2.33
CA ASN A 98 7.38 7.84 2.64
C ASN A 98 8.78 7.25 2.87
N GLN A 99 9.81 7.99 2.50
CA GLN A 99 11.21 7.56 2.62
C GLN A 99 11.81 7.90 4.00
N LEU A 100 11.01 8.45 4.91
CA LEU A 100 11.43 8.77 6.28
C LEU A 100 11.41 7.53 7.17
N THR A 101 10.39 6.69 7.00
CA THR A 101 10.13 5.52 7.85
C THR A 101 10.11 4.20 7.10
N TYR A 102 10.14 4.22 5.75
CA TYR A 102 10.28 2.99 4.99
C TYR A 102 11.63 2.32 5.29
N PRO A 103 11.66 1.03 5.65
CA PRO A 103 12.91 0.33 5.96
C PRO A 103 13.76 0.19 4.69
N TRP A 104 15.02 0.54 4.82
CA TRP A 104 15.98 0.39 3.73
C TRP A 104 16.45 -1.06 3.62
N SER A 105 16.59 -1.55 2.40
CA SER A 105 17.26 -2.82 2.17
C SER A 105 18.69 -2.78 2.75
N PRO A 106 19.11 -3.76 3.56
CA PRO A 106 20.48 -3.82 4.10
C PRO A 106 21.55 -3.84 3.02
N GLN A 107 21.20 -4.25 1.80
CA GLN A 107 22.11 -4.33 0.66
C GLN A 107 22.20 -3.01 -0.14
N ASP A 108 21.33 -2.03 0.17
CA ASP A 108 21.27 -0.78 -0.58
C ASP A 108 22.56 0.04 -0.48
N ARG A 109 23.06 0.50 -1.64
CA ARG A 109 24.32 1.26 -1.74
C ARG A 109 24.26 2.62 -1.06
N ASP A 110 23.09 3.26 -1.04
CA ASP A 110 22.95 4.59 -0.44
C ASP A 110 22.99 4.52 1.07
N VAL A 111 22.44 3.46 1.67
CA VAL A 111 22.57 3.17 3.10
C VAL A 111 24.03 2.94 3.48
N LYS A 112 24.74 2.07 2.74
CA LYS A 112 26.17 1.79 2.95
C LYS A 112 27.03 3.06 2.86
N LYS A 113 26.64 4.03 2.01
CA LYS A 113 27.33 5.30 1.81
C LYS A 113 26.78 6.46 2.65
N LYS A 114 25.79 6.21 3.52
CA LYS A 114 25.08 7.24 4.31
C LYS A 114 24.52 8.38 3.45
N ARG A 115 23.92 8.05 2.31
CA ARG A 115 23.38 8.99 1.32
C ARG A 115 21.87 8.89 1.14
N ASN A 116 21.15 8.33 2.09
CA ASN A 116 19.70 8.09 1.98
C ASN A 116 18.82 9.25 2.49
N ASN A 117 19.37 10.18 3.25
CA ASN A 117 18.60 11.28 3.88
C ASN A 117 17.95 12.25 2.88
N HIS A 118 18.46 12.38 1.66
CA HIS A 118 17.91 13.32 0.69
C HIS A 118 16.51 12.91 0.17
N TYR A 119 16.20 11.62 0.11
CA TYR A 119 14.84 11.16 -0.24
C TYR A 119 13.83 11.52 0.86
N SER A 120 14.23 11.36 2.11
CA SER A 120 13.45 11.81 3.25
C SER A 120 13.25 13.34 3.24
N PHE A 121 14.28 14.09 2.84
CA PHE A 121 14.19 15.54 2.71
C PHE A 121 13.24 15.97 1.59
N ILE A 122 13.21 15.26 0.46
CA ILE A 122 12.24 15.50 -0.62
C ILE A 122 10.81 15.33 -0.10
N ASN A 123 10.52 14.24 0.64
CA ASN A 123 9.19 14.04 1.23
C ASN A 123 8.81 15.15 2.21
N TYR A 124 9.74 15.55 3.10
CA TYR A 124 9.54 16.65 4.06
C TYR A 124 9.26 17.97 3.34
N ALA A 125 10.14 18.38 2.41
CA ALA A 125 10.02 19.66 1.71
C ALA A 125 8.76 19.71 0.84
N SER A 126 8.41 18.61 0.19
CA SER A 126 7.20 18.49 -0.61
C SER A 126 5.94 18.57 0.25
N ALA A 127 5.91 17.87 1.40
CA ALA A 127 4.82 17.98 2.35
C ALA A 127 4.67 19.38 2.92
N LEU A 128 5.79 20.08 3.20
CA LEU A 128 5.77 21.45 3.69
C LEU A 128 5.24 22.44 2.64
N THR A 129 5.49 22.18 1.35
CA THR A 129 5.12 23.05 0.24
C THR A 129 3.66 22.89 -0.17
N ALA A 130 3.10 21.68 -0.14
CA ALA A 130 1.71 21.42 -0.52
C ALA A 130 0.73 22.19 0.40
N ASP A 131 -0.44 22.58 -0.13
CA ASP A 131 -1.51 23.22 0.65
C ASP A 131 -2.25 22.19 1.51
N LYS A 132 -2.34 20.94 1.04
CA LYS A 132 -2.95 19.82 1.74
C LYS A 132 -2.13 18.56 1.57
N VAL A 133 -2.04 17.75 2.64
CA VAL A 133 -1.32 16.47 2.63
C VAL A 133 -2.29 15.36 3.03
N PHE A 134 -2.34 14.31 2.23
CA PHE A 134 -3.14 13.13 2.47
C PHE A 134 -2.24 11.91 2.70
N PHE A 135 -2.55 11.13 3.72
CA PHE A 135 -1.91 9.84 4.01
C PHE A 135 -2.94 8.72 3.86
N ASN A 136 -2.50 7.58 3.35
CA ASN A 136 -3.38 6.43 3.13
C ASN A 136 -3.86 5.73 4.40
N SER A 137 -3.23 5.99 5.57
CA SER A 137 -3.64 5.47 6.88
C SER A 137 -3.28 6.43 8.01
N GLN A 138 -3.87 6.24 9.18
CA GLN A 138 -3.49 6.98 10.39
C GLN A 138 -2.08 6.60 10.84
N TYR A 139 -1.74 5.31 10.80
CA TYR A 139 -0.38 4.84 11.06
C TYR A 139 0.65 5.55 10.18
N HIS A 140 0.39 5.65 8.87
CA HIS A 140 1.29 6.32 7.94
C HIS A 140 1.51 7.79 8.31
N LYS A 141 0.42 8.51 8.59
CA LYS A 141 0.47 9.91 9.03
C LYS A 141 1.27 10.07 10.31
N ASP A 142 1.00 9.24 11.32
CA ASP A 142 1.63 9.34 12.63
C ASP A 142 3.11 8.94 12.58
N SER A 143 3.46 7.90 11.81
CA SER A 143 4.84 7.48 11.60
C SER A 143 5.67 8.57 10.92
N PHE A 144 5.13 9.20 9.86
CA PHE A 144 5.81 10.30 9.17
C PHE A 144 6.03 11.50 10.08
N LEU A 145 4.96 12.00 10.70
CA LEU A 145 5.02 13.17 11.59
C LEU A 145 5.88 12.91 12.83
N GLY A 146 5.82 11.71 13.39
CA GLY A 146 6.62 11.30 14.54
C GLY A 146 8.13 11.17 14.24
N ALA A 147 8.49 10.81 13.00
CA ALA A 147 9.89 10.69 12.59
C ALA A 147 10.54 12.04 12.26
N LEU A 148 9.77 13.05 11.83
CA LEU A 148 10.30 14.35 11.41
C LEU A 148 11.18 15.04 12.46
N PRO A 149 10.82 15.13 13.76
CA PRO A 149 11.68 15.79 14.74
C PRO A 149 13.06 15.17 14.86
N LYS A 150 13.16 13.84 14.82
CA LYS A 150 14.44 13.11 14.85
C LYS A 150 15.24 13.35 13.57
N PHE A 151 14.57 13.34 12.42
CA PHE A 151 15.17 13.61 11.13
C PHE A 151 15.75 15.03 11.07
N LEU A 152 14.97 16.05 11.46
CA LEU A 152 15.40 17.44 11.40
C LEU A 152 16.56 17.75 12.37
N LYS A 153 16.67 17.04 13.50
CA LYS A 153 17.80 17.15 14.44
C LYS A 153 19.16 16.77 13.84
N GLN A 154 19.20 16.07 12.72
CA GLN A 154 20.45 15.70 12.05
C GLN A 154 21.10 16.86 11.31
N PHE A 155 20.37 17.95 11.05
CA PHE A 155 20.91 19.15 10.41
C PHE A 155 21.63 20.06 11.42
N PRO A 156 22.67 20.80 11.00
CA PRO A 156 23.54 21.51 11.94
C PRO A 156 22.85 22.66 12.67
N ASP A 157 21.99 23.42 11.97
CA ASP A 157 21.26 24.57 12.52
C ASP A 157 19.88 24.75 11.86
N LYS A 158 19.09 25.74 12.32
CA LYS A 158 17.78 26.14 11.76
C LYS A 158 16.90 24.94 11.38
N ARG A 159 16.75 24.03 12.31
CA ARG A 159 16.18 22.69 12.15
C ARG A 159 14.67 22.67 11.83
N GLY A 160 14.04 23.83 11.61
CA GLY A 160 12.64 23.94 11.17
C GLY A 160 11.61 23.25 12.08
N GLY A 161 11.80 23.29 13.41
CA GLY A 161 10.91 22.60 14.35
C GLY A 161 9.44 22.98 14.21
N ASP A 162 9.15 24.23 13.88
CA ASP A 162 7.79 24.74 13.65
C ASP A 162 7.13 24.15 12.41
N SER A 163 7.93 23.71 11.42
CA SER A 163 7.41 23.15 10.17
C SER A 163 6.68 21.81 10.36
N VAL A 164 7.01 21.06 11.42
CA VAL A 164 6.31 19.80 11.74
C VAL A 164 4.85 20.08 12.07
N GLU A 165 4.58 21.13 12.83
CA GLU A 165 3.21 21.51 13.17
C GLU A 165 2.47 22.06 11.94
N VAL A 166 3.12 22.86 11.12
CA VAL A 166 2.56 23.32 9.83
C VAL A 166 2.14 22.15 8.96
N ILE A 167 2.97 21.09 8.87
CA ILE A 167 2.60 19.89 8.10
C ILE A 167 1.44 19.16 8.78
N ARG A 168 1.46 19.01 10.12
CA ARG A 168 0.41 18.34 10.88
C ARG A 168 -0.97 18.95 10.67
N GLU A 169 -1.09 20.27 10.76
CA GLU A 169 -2.36 21.01 10.62
C GLU A 169 -3.03 20.80 9.27
N LYS A 170 -2.25 20.62 8.21
CA LYS A 170 -2.76 20.40 6.86
C LYS A 170 -2.80 18.93 6.43
N SER A 171 -2.45 18.00 7.35
CA SER A 171 -2.42 16.56 7.09
C SER A 171 -3.71 15.88 7.51
N GLU A 172 -4.27 15.08 6.61
CA GLU A 172 -5.47 14.27 6.85
C GLU A 172 -5.27 12.83 6.37
N VAL A 173 -6.06 11.91 6.93
CA VAL A 173 -6.14 10.54 6.42
C VAL A 173 -7.16 10.47 5.29
N MET A 174 -6.72 9.93 4.18
CA MET A 174 -7.53 9.59 3.01
C MET A 174 -7.16 8.17 2.57
N HIS A 175 -7.92 7.18 3.02
CA HIS A 175 -7.60 5.77 2.77
C HIS A 175 -7.47 5.46 1.28
N LEU A 176 -6.68 4.46 0.96
CA LEU A 176 -6.49 4.00 -0.40
C LEU A 176 -7.80 3.44 -0.97
N GLY A 177 -8.24 3.96 -2.11
CA GLY A 177 -9.39 3.40 -2.83
C GLY A 177 -8.97 2.17 -3.65
N LEU A 178 -9.78 1.12 -3.58
CA LEU A 178 -9.56 -0.15 -4.28
C LEU A 178 -10.78 -0.50 -5.14
N ASP A 179 -10.60 -1.22 -6.24
CA ASP A 179 -11.70 -1.71 -7.09
C ASP A 179 -12.18 -3.08 -6.58
N LEU A 180 -12.73 -3.09 -5.35
CA LEU A 180 -13.08 -4.33 -4.64
C LEU A 180 -14.27 -5.05 -5.29
N LYS A 181 -15.27 -4.32 -5.76
CA LYS A 181 -16.46 -4.91 -6.38
C LYS A 181 -16.15 -5.75 -7.63
N ARG A 182 -15.02 -5.47 -8.29
CA ARG A 182 -14.57 -6.27 -9.43
C ARG A 182 -14.31 -7.73 -9.09
N PHE A 183 -13.89 -8.03 -7.86
CA PHE A 183 -13.67 -9.40 -7.40
C PHE A 183 -14.93 -10.28 -7.43
N ASN A 184 -16.12 -9.67 -7.29
CA ASN A 184 -17.38 -10.41 -7.26
C ASN A 184 -17.69 -11.17 -8.56
N GLU A 185 -17.11 -10.73 -9.70
CA GLU A 185 -17.26 -11.40 -11.00
C GLU A 185 -16.65 -12.81 -11.00
N PHE A 186 -15.72 -13.08 -10.08
CA PHE A 186 -14.95 -14.33 -9.99
C PHE A 186 -15.26 -15.16 -8.75
N ARG A 187 -16.32 -14.77 -7.99
CA ARG A 187 -16.73 -15.51 -6.80
C ARG A 187 -17.13 -16.93 -7.15
N SER A 188 -16.47 -17.92 -6.53
CA SER A 188 -16.75 -19.35 -6.70
C SER A 188 -17.29 -19.97 -5.42
N SER A 189 -18.22 -20.92 -5.55
CA SER A 189 -18.71 -21.76 -4.44
C SER A 189 -17.79 -22.93 -4.11
N ASP A 190 -16.64 -23.05 -4.79
CA ASP A 190 -15.76 -24.22 -4.66
C ASP A 190 -15.00 -24.27 -3.32
N LYS A 191 -14.92 -23.13 -2.60
CA LYS A 191 -14.30 -23.04 -1.29
C LYS A 191 -14.94 -23.99 -0.24
N GLU A 192 -16.26 -24.11 -0.27
CA GLU A 192 -17.00 -24.98 0.66
C GLU A 192 -16.74 -26.48 0.46
N LYS A 193 -16.18 -26.87 -0.69
CA LYS A 193 -15.94 -28.28 -1.06
C LYS A 193 -14.55 -28.79 -0.68
N GLN A 194 -13.67 -27.93 -0.16
CA GLN A 194 -12.31 -28.33 0.20
C GLN A 194 -12.28 -28.94 1.59
N SER A 195 -11.58 -30.05 1.75
CA SER A 195 -11.42 -30.73 3.05
C SER A 195 -10.39 -30.06 3.93
N GLU A 196 -9.36 -29.45 3.32
CA GLU A 196 -8.24 -28.82 4.00
C GLU A 196 -8.32 -27.30 3.90
N ALA A 197 -7.73 -26.60 4.87
CA ALA A 197 -7.59 -25.14 4.83
C ALA A 197 -6.59 -24.73 3.76
N THR A 198 -6.90 -23.67 3.01
CA THR A 198 -5.97 -23.08 2.03
C THR A 198 -5.36 -21.82 2.60
N ILE A 199 -4.06 -21.83 2.85
CA ILE A 199 -3.27 -20.71 3.33
C ILE A 199 -2.81 -19.88 2.15
N LEU A 200 -2.85 -18.56 2.27
CA LEU A 200 -2.52 -17.60 1.24
C LEU A 200 -1.30 -16.77 1.61
N TRP A 201 -0.39 -16.62 0.65
CA TRP A 201 0.57 -15.52 0.58
C TRP A 201 0.25 -14.68 -0.67
N ASN A 202 -0.06 -13.39 -0.50
CA ASN A 202 -0.37 -12.50 -1.63
C ASN A 202 0.45 -11.18 -1.60
N HIS A 203 1.67 -11.26 -1.11
CA HIS A 203 2.62 -10.16 -1.05
C HIS A 203 3.72 -10.30 -2.10
N ARG A 204 4.40 -9.18 -2.42
CA ARG A 204 5.65 -9.23 -3.19
C ARG A 204 6.67 -10.10 -2.47
N TRP A 205 7.54 -10.73 -3.23
CA TRP A 205 8.58 -11.60 -2.67
C TRP A 205 9.78 -10.77 -2.23
N GLU A 206 9.60 -9.99 -1.17
CA GLU A 206 10.57 -9.05 -0.64
C GLU A 206 10.80 -9.25 0.86
N TYR A 207 11.97 -8.81 1.34
CA TYR A 207 12.41 -8.94 2.73
C TYR A 207 11.48 -8.25 3.74
N ASP A 208 10.85 -7.14 3.35
CA ASP A 208 9.97 -6.35 4.20
C ASP A 208 8.63 -7.04 4.49
N LYS A 209 8.31 -8.10 3.73
CA LYS A 209 7.15 -8.96 3.98
C LYS A 209 7.42 -10.12 4.94
N ASN A 210 8.69 -10.26 5.35
CA ASN A 210 9.14 -11.27 6.32
C ASN A 210 8.74 -12.71 5.93
N PRO A 211 9.12 -13.16 4.73
CA PRO A 211 8.76 -14.50 4.25
C PRO A 211 9.40 -15.61 5.10
N ASP A 212 10.53 -15.33 5.76
CA ASP A 212 11.21 -16.30 6.60
C ASP A 212 10.27 -16.77 7.73
N GLU A 213 9.68 -15.87 8.52
CA GLU A 213 8.72 -16.19 9.57
C GLU A 213 7.51 -16.96 9.02
N PHE A 214 6.96 -16.54 7.88
CA PHE A 214 5.82 -17.20 7.26
C PHE A 214 6.13 -18.66 6.91
N PHE A 215 7.22 -18.92 6.20
CA PHE A 215 7.55 -20.27 5.75
C PHE A 215 8.07 -21.17 6.87
N GLU A 216 8.83 -20.64 7.83
CA GLU A 216 9.28 -21.40 9.01
C GLU A 216 8.09 -21.94 9.81
N ILE A 217 7.02 -21.15 9.98
CA ILE A 217 5.79 -21.60 10.62
C ILE A 217 5.13 -22.73 9.80
N LEU A 218 5.05 -22.60 8.47
CA LEU A 218 4.49 -23.65 7.62
C LEU A 218 5.33 -24.95 7.65
N PHE A 219 6.65 -24.85 7.78
CA PHE A 219 7.50 -26.03 7.98
C PHE A 219 7.19 -26.70 9.31
N SER A 220 7.03 -25.94 10.38
CA SER A 220 6.64 -26.47 11.69
C SER A 220 5.28 -27.17 11.65
N LEU A 221 4.28 -26.56 11.01
CA LEU A 221 2.95 -27.16 10.85
C LEU A 221 3.00 -28.49 10.07
N LYS A 222 3.83 -28.54 9.01
CA LYS A 222 4.04 -29.79 8.26
C LYS A 222 4.70 -30.87 9.10
N GLU A 223 5.70 -30.53 9.91
CA GLU A 223 6.35 -31.47 10.84
C GLU A 223 5.39 -32.00 11.92
N LYS A 224 4.40 -31.18 12.30
CA LYS A 224 3.30 -31.58 13.21
C LYS A 224 2.17 -32.34 12.50
N GLU A 225 2.29 -32.60 11.20
CA GLU A 225 1.27 -33.26 10.38
C GLU A 225 -0.08 -32.52 10.34
N VAL A 226 -0.09 -31.20 10.57
CA VAL A 226 -1.28 -30.36 10.42
C VAL A 226 -1.62 -30.21 8.92
N PRO A 227 -2.82 -30.62 8.48
CA PRO A 227 -3.15 -30.63 7.04
C PRO A 227 -3.52 -29.22 6.56
N PHE A 228 -2.87 -28.76 5.49
CA PHE A 228 -3.19 -27.51 4.80
C PHE A 228 -2.82 -27.56 3.32
N LYS A 229 -3.35 -26.63 2.54
CA LYS A 229 -2.91 -26.31 1.18
C LYS A 229 -2.37 -24.89 1.13
N LEU A 230 -1.53 -24.61 0.13
CA LEU A 230 -0.78 -23.36 0.05
C LEU A 230 -0.94 -22.72 -1.34
N VAL A 231 -1.28 -21.44 -1.34
CA VAL A 231 -1.26 -20.55 -2.51
C VAL A 231 -0.25 -19.44 -2.25
N VAL A 232 0.80 -19.37 -3.07
CA VAL A 232 1.81 -18.31 -3.01
C VAL A 232 1.70 -17.47 -4.26
N LEU A 233 1.15 -16.27 -4.10
CA LEU A 233 1.04 -15.24 -5.12
C LEU A 233 2.13 -14.18 -4.94
N GLY A 234 2.30 -13.32 -5.92
CA GLY A 234 3.15 -12.14 -5.82
C GLY A 234 4.24 -12.08 -6.88
N GLU A 235 4.72 -10.85 -7.09
CA GLU A 235 5.77 -10.57 -8.05
C GLU A 235 7.13 -10.99 -7.50
N GLN A 236 7.87 -11.72 -8.32
CA GLN A 236 9.24 -12.10 -8.06
C GLN A 236 10.17 -11.01 -8.61
N ASN A 237 11.05 -10.49 -7.75
CA ASN A 237 12.04 -9.48 -8.10
C ASN A 237 13.42 -10.12 -8.35
N ASP A 238 14.36 -9.35 -8.90
CA ASP A 238 15.74 -9.78 -9.18
C ASP A 238 16.49 -10.32 -7.94
N VAL A 239 16.05 -9.92 -6.73
CA VAL A 239 16.60 -10.35 -5.44
C VAL A 239 15.50 -10.92 -4.58
N THR A 240 15.11 -12.15 -4.89
CA THR A 240 14.12 -12.90 -4.08
C THR A 240 14.79 -13.51 -2.84
N PRO A 241 14.18 -13.44 -1.64
CA PRO A 241 14.70 -14.14 -0.47
C PRO A 241 14.84 -15.65 -0.70
N PRO A 242 15.98 -16.27 -0.31
CA PRO A 242 16.25 -17.69 -0.59
C PRO A 242 15.22 -18.67 -0.01
N ILE A 243 14.51 -18.26 1.03
CA ILE A 243 13.48 -19.08 1.70
C ILE A 243 12.38 -19.52 0.73
N PHE A 244 12.09 -18.75 -0.34
CA PHE A 244 11.08 -19.15 -1.34
C PHE A 244 11.49 -20.41 -2.09
N ASP A 245 12.77 -20.56 -2.45
CA ASP A 245 13.26 -21.76 -3.13
C ASP A 245 13.20 -22.99 -2.18
N GLU A 246 13.60 -22.81 -0.95
CA GLU A 246 13.51 -23.84 0.09
C GLU A 246 12.06 -24.27 0.35
N ALA A 247 11.15 -23.30 0.46
CA ALA A 247 9.72 -23.57 0.70
C ALA A 247 9.08 -24.30 -0.47
N LYS A 248 9.44 -23.95 -1.71
CA LYS A 248 8.93 -24.62 -2.90
C LYS A 248 9.27 -26.12 -2.90
N GLU A 249 10.46 -26.49 -2.45
CA GLU A 249 10.87 -27.89 -2.36
C GLU A 249 10.23 -28.61 -1.15
N LYS A 250 10.28 -27.98 0.03
CA LYS A 250 9.77 -28.59 1.25
C LYS A 250 8.25 -28.75 1.27
N LEU A 251 7.50 -27.82 0.67
CA LEU A 251 6.03 -27.76 0.71
C LEU A 251 5.39 -28.15 -0.63
N LYS A 252 6.10 -28.84 -1.53
CA LYS A 252 5.62 -29.15 -2.89
C LYS A 252 4.28 -29.87 -2.94
N GLU A 253 3.93 -30.68 -1.95
CA GLU A 253 2.69 -31.46 -1.87
C GLU A 253 1.49 -30.64 -1.39
N GLU A 254 1.76 -29.56 -0.68
CA GLU A 254 0.79 -28.60 -0.15
C GLU A 254 0.47 -27.51 -1.19
N ILE A 255 1.39 -27.22 -2.13
CA ILE A 255 1.28 -26.11 -3.08
C ILE A 255 0.18 -26.35 -4.12
N LEU A 256 -0.78 -25.44 -4.18
CA LEU A 256 -1.79 -25.37 -5.25
C LEU A 256 -1.39 -24.37 -6.33
N HIS A 257 -0.70 -23.27 -5.96
CA HIS A 257 -0.19 -22.26 -6.89
C HIS A 257 1.09 -21.63 -6.35
N TRP A 258 2.01 -21.31 -7.26
CA TRP A 258 3.30 -20.70 -6.92
C TRP A 258 3.74 -19.70 -7.98
N GLY A 259 3.74 -18.42 -7.63
CA GLY A 259 4.24 -17.34 -8.49
C GLY A 259 3.20 -16.26 -8.79
N TYR A 260 3.53 -15.43 -9.76
CA TYR A 260 2.69 -14.33 -10.20
C TYR A 260 1.44 -14.85 -10.94
N ALA A 261 0.28 -14.29 -10.63
CA ALA A 261 -0.94 -14.54 -11.40
C ALA A 261 -0.92 -13.66 -12.66
N GLU A 262 -0.95 -14.28 -13.84
CA GLU A 262 -0.79 -13.56 -15.12
C GLU A 262 -1.97 -12.63 -15.45
N SER A 263 -3.15 -12.94 -14.90
CA SER A 263 -4.35 -12.14 -15.08
C SER A 263 -5.01 -11.75 -13.77
N PHE A 264 -5.83 -10.69 -13.81
CA PHE A 264 -6.66 -10.34 -12.65
C PHE A 264 -7.66 -11.46 -12.32
N ASP A 265 -8.18 -12.14 -13.33
CA ASP A 265 -9.12 -13.26 -13.18
C ASP A 265 -8.52 -14.39 -12.36
N ASP A 266 -7.28 -14.77 -12.67
CA ASP A 266 -6.58 -15.83 -11.94
C ASP A 266 -6.25 -15.38 -10.51
N TYR A 267 -5.80 -14.14 -10.34
CA TYR A 267 -5.56 -13.56 -9.03
C TYR A 267 -6.83 -13.59 -8.17
N ALA A 268 -7.95 -13.10 -8.69
CA ALA A 268 -9.23 -13.06 -7.99
C ALA A 268 -9.74 -14.45 -7.61
N LYS A 269 -9.64 -15.43 -8.53
CA LYS A 269 -10.03 -16.82 -8.25
C LYS A 269 -9.21 -17.45 -7.13
N TRP A 270 -7.90 -17.16 -7.06
CA TRP A 270 -7.07 -17.64 -5.98
C TRP A 270 -7.43 -16.99 -4.64
N LEU A 271 -7.74 -15.69 -4.61
CA LEU A 271 -8.20 -15.04 -3.39
C LEU A 271 -9.53 -15.64 -2.89
N TRP A 272 -10.51 -15.83 -3.78
CA TRP A 272 -11.78 -16.47 -3.41
C TRP A 272 -11.61 -17.91 -2.93
N ARG A 273 -10.58 -18.60 -3.38
CA ARG A 273 -10.28 -19.97 -2.97
C ARG A 273 -9.58 -20.06 -1.62
N ALA A 274 -8.79 -19.07 -1.28
CA ALA A 274 -8.00 -19.03 -0.05
C ALA A 274 -8.89 -18.88 1.20
N ASP A 275 -8.51 -19.52 2.30
CA ASP A 275 -9.24 -19.49 3.56
C ASP A 275 -8.59 -18.55 4.58
N ILE A 276 -7.25 -18.60 4.70
CA ILE A 276 -6.51 -17.92 5.76
C ILE A 276 -5.34 -17.15 5.15
N LEU A 277 -5.21 -15.88 5.52
CA LEU A 277 -4.08 -15.02 5.18
C LEU A 277 -3.29 -14.68 6.45
N PRO A 278 -2.23 -15.43 6.79
CA PRO A 278 -1.28 -15.00 7.82
C PRO A 278 -0.38 -13.90 7.25
N VAL A 279 -0.33 -12.76 7.91
CA VAL A 279 0.46 -11.60 7.49
C VAL A 279 1.66 -11.43 8.42
N THR A 280 2.87 -11.54 7.88
CA THR A 280 4.12 -11.40 8.64
C THR A 280 4.85 -10.08 8.38
N SER A 281 4.32 -9.22 7.53
CA SER A 281 4.95 -7.99 7.05
C SER A 281 5.53 -7.11 8.17
N ASN A 282 6.77 -6.65 7.96
CA ASN A 282 7.45 -5.67 8.79
C ASN A 282 7.24 -4.23 8.29
N GLN A 283 6.66 -4.09 7.10
CA GLN A 283 6.31 -2.80 6.51
C GLN A 283 5.08 -2.88 5.64
N ASP A 284 4.09 -2.08 6.00
CA ASP A 284 2.94 -1.70 5.19
C ASP A 284 2.37 -0.38 5.70
N PHE A 285 2.14 0.56 4.79
CA PHE A 285 1.47 1.81 5.13
C PHE A 285 -0.05 1.72 5.01
N PHE A 286 -0.54 0.70 4.30
CA PHE A 286 -1.98 0.44 4.17
C PHE A 286 -2.29 -1.07 4.09
N GLY A 287 -1.59 -1.84 3.26
CA GLY A 287 -1.86 -3.28 3.10
C GLY A 287 -3.01 -3.57 2.14
N GLY A 288 -2.99 -2.97 0.95
CA GLY A 288 -4.06 -3.15 -0.04
C GLY A 288 -4.35 -4.61 -0.39
N SER A 289 -3.32 -5.46 -0.52
CA SER A 289 -3.48 -6.89 -0.79
C SER A 289 -4.19 -7.64 0.34
N VAL A 290 -4.02 -7.20 1.59
CA VAL A 290 -4.75 -7.74 2.76
C VAL A 290 -6.24 -7.41 2.63
N ILE A 291 -6.57 -6.16 2.29
CA ILE A 291 -7.95 -5.72 2.08
C ILE A 291 -8.63 -6.50 0.95
N GLU A 292 -7.92 -6.75 -0.16
CA GLU A 292 -8.43 -7.53 -1.28
C GLU A 292 -8.74 -8.99 -0.87
N ALA A 293 -7.84 -9.63 -0.09
CA ALA A 293 -8.07 -10.98 0.42
C ALA A 293 -9.26 -11.02 1.40
N MET A 294 -9.35 -10.07 2.34
CA MET A 294 -10.50 -9.95 3.23
C MET A 294 -11.81 -9.75 2.47
N TYR A 295 -11.78 -8.95 1.40
CA TYR A 295 -12.96 -8.76 0.54
C TYR A 295 -13.39 -10.03 -0.16
N CYS A 296 -12.47 -10.96 -0.40
CA CYS A 296 -12.74 -12.30 -0.94
C CYS A 296 -13.01 -13.34 0.16
N ASP A 297 -13.48 -12.94 1.33
CA ASP A 297 -13.80 -13.79 2.48
C ASP A 297 -12.61 -14.66 2.97
N CYS A 298 -11.38 -14.16 2.84
CA CYS A 298 -10.19 -14.79 3.41
C CYS A 298 -9.98 -14.27 4.85
N PHE A 299 -9.87 -15.19 5.81
CA PHE A 299 -9.66 -14.85 7.23
C PHE A 299 -8.28 -14.26 7.44
N PRO A 300 -8.16 -13.01 7.93
CA PRO A 300 -6.88 -12.37 8.14
C PRO A 300 -6.32 -12.70 9.53
N LEU A 301 -5.09 -13.20 9.60
CA LEU A 301 -4.29 -13.19 10.83
C LEU A 301 -3.25 -12.08 10.70
N LEU A 302 -3.48 -10.97 11.38
CA LEU A 302 -2.73 -9.74 11.23
C LEU A 302 -1.84 -9.47 12.45
N PRO A 303 -0.60 -9.01 12.28
CA PRO A 303 0.19 -8.58 13.42
C PRO A 303 -0.38 -7.28 14.02
N ASN A 304 -0.38 -7.17 15.34
CA ASN A 304 -0.83 -5.97 16.04
C ASN A 304 0.18 -4.83 15.89
N ARG A 305 0.41 -4.43 14.63
CA ARG A 305 1.34 -3.35 14.25
C ARG A 305 0.97 -2.75 12.89
N LEU A 306 1.66 -1.66 12.52
CA LEU A 306 1.51 -0.97 11.25
C LEU A 306 0.08 -0.42 11.06
N ALA A 307 -0.46 -0.49 9.85
CA ALA A 307 -1.81 -0.03 9.55
C ALA A 307 -2.90 -1.09 9.79
N TYR A 308 -2.53 -2.33 10.14
CA TYR A 308 -3.48 -3.44 10.21
C TYR A 308 -4.59 -3.27 11.24
N PRO A 309 -4.31 -2.79 12.48
CA PRO A 309 -5.38 -2.57 13.46
C PRO A 309 -6.46 -1.58 12.97
N GLU A 310 -6.11 -0.60 12.13
CA GLU A 310 -7.07 0.40 11.61
C GLU A 310 -8.14 -0.20 10.68
N HIS A 311 -7.89 -1.38 10.13
CA HIS A 311 -8.83 -2.02 9.20
C HIS A 311 -9.98 -2.68 9.92
N LEU A 312 -9.76 -3.04 11.17
CA LEU A 312 -10.68 -3.83 11.99
C LEU A 312 -11.57 -2.94 12.86
N PRO A 313 -12.80 -3.35 13.15
CA PRO A 313 -13.56 -2.85 14.30
C PRO A 313 -12.89 -3.30 15.61
N GLU A 314 -12.84 -2.44 16.62
CA GLU A 314 -12.20 -2.72 17.92
C GLU A 314 -12.70 -4.03 18.57
N GLU A 315 -13.95 -4.38 18.35
CA GLU A 315 -14.58 -5.59 18.89
C GLU A 315 -13.98 -6.88 18.33
N LEU A 316 -13.32 -6.80 17.16
CA LEU A 316 -12.74 -7.93 16.44
C LEU A 316 -11.22 -8.07 16.61
N ASP A 317 -10.55 -7.14 17.29
CA ASP A 317 -9.09 -7.13 17.44
C ASP A 317 -8.54 -8.45 17.97
N ARG A 318 -9.20 -9.03 18.99
CA ARG A 318 -8.76 -10.29 19.62
C ARG A 318 -8.85 -11.50 18.69
N GLU A 319 -9.71 -11.46 17.71
CA GLU A 319 -9.90 -12.57 16.77
C GLU A 319 -8.86 -12.54 15.66
N PHE A 320 -8.55 -11.34 15.15
CA PHE A 320 -7.75 -11.15 13.94
C PHE A 320 -6.31 -10.73 14.22
N LEU A 321 -6.03 -10.04 15.35
CA LEU A 321 -4.70 -9.57 15.68
C LEU A 321 -3.92 -10.58 16.50
N TYR A 322 -2.61 -10.69 16.23
CA TYR A 322 -1.69 -11.50 17.01
C TYR A 322 -0.48 -10.66 17.46
N GLU A 323 0.10 -11.04 18.60
CA GLU A 323 1.36 -10.48 19.11
C GLU A 323 2.56 -11.32 18.64
N GLU A 324 3.76 -10.77 18.78
CA GLU A 324 4.99 -11.45 18.40
C GLU A 324 5.11 -12.84 19.07
N GLY A 325 5.36 -13.87 18.26
CA GLY A 325 5.47 -15.25 18.71
C GLY A 325 4.14 -16.03 18.82
N GLU A 326 2.98 -15.39 18.59
CA GLU A 326 1.68 -16.06 18.68
C GLU A 326 1.17 -16.63 17.35
N LEU A 327 1.77 -16.24 16.21
CA LEU A 327 1.22 -16.53 14.88
C LEU A 327 1.05 -18.03 14.63
N GLU A 328 2.01 -18.88 15.02
CA GLU A 328 1.94 -20.32 14.78
C GLU A 328 0.72 -20.96 15.48
N ALA A 329 0.55 -20.69 16.77
CA ALA A 329 -0.57 -21.23 17.54
C ALA A 329 -1.92 -20.70 17.04
N ARG A 330 -1.96 -19.43 16.63
CA ARG A 330 -3.17 -18.80 16.07
C ARG A 330 -3.52 -19.40 14.72
N LEU A 331 -2.52 -19.66 13.86
CA LEU A 331 -2.71 -20.27 12.56
C LEU A 331 -3.19 -21.73 12.69
N GLU A 332 -2.61 -22.50 13.61
CA GLU A 332 -3.03 -23.88 13.92
C GLU A 332 -4.52 -23.90 14.35
N THR A 333 -4.91 -23.02 15.27
CA THR A 333 -6.32 -22.86 15.68
C THR A 333 -7.24 -22.47 14.52
N ALA A 334 -6.79 -21.57 13.64
CA ALA A 334 -7.56 -21.14 12.47
C ALA A 334 -7.76 -22.28 11.46
N ILE A 335 -6.74 -23.11 11.24
CA ILE A 335 -6.84 -24.31 10.38
C ILE A 335 -7.87 -25.28 10.93
N GLU A 336 -7.81 -25.59 12.25
CA GLU A 336 -8.78 -26.47 12.90
C GLU A 336 -10.21 -25.93 12.81
N SER A 337 -10.37 -24.61 12.83
CA SER A 337 -11.66 -23.92 12.79
C SER A 337 -12.13 -23.52 11.40
N VAL A 338 -11.49 -24.00 10.33
CA VAL A 338 -11.71 -23.53 8.95
C VAL A 338 -13.17 -23.55 8.49
N MET A 339 -13.95 -24.53 8.94
CA MET A 339 -15.38 -24.63 8.61
C MET A 339 -16.22 -23.48 9.23
N GLY A 340 -15.79 -22.96 10.37
CA GLY A 340 -16.36 -21.79 11.00
C GLY A 340 -15.96 -20.51 10.28
N ILE A 341 -14.67 -20.37 9.96
CA ILE A 341 -14.07 -19.25 9.23
C ILE A 341 -14.78 -19.02 7.88
N ARG A 342 -15.06 -20.07 7.12
CA ARG A 342 -15.73 -20.00 5.81
C ARG A 342 -17.15 -19.45 5.85
N ARG A 343 -17.77 -19.34 7.03
CA ARG A 343 -19.16 -18.85 7.22
C ARG A 343 -19.21 -17.36 7.58
N VAL A 344 -18.07 -16.74 7.83
CA VAL A 344 -17.99 -15.32 8.23
C VAL A 344 -17.87 -14.45 6.98
N ASP A 345 -18.60 -13.36 6.96
CA ASP A 345 -18.54 -12.33 5.90
C ASP A 345 -17.52 -11.26 6.28
N TYR A 346 -16.27 -11.44 5.85
CA TYR A 346 -15.20 -10.46 6.06
C TYR A 346 -15.30 -9.28 5.11
N GLN A 347 -16.00 -9.42 3.99
CA GLN A 347 -16.22 -8.37 3.00
C GLN A 347 -16.80 -7.10 3.61
N ASN A 348 -17.75 -7.26 4.55
CA ASN A 348 -18.40 -6.13 5.22
C ASN A 348 -17.44 -5.25 6.03
N ILE A 349 -16.35 -5.81 6.54
CA ILE A 349 -15.33 -5.08 7.31
C ILE A 349 -14.59 -4.09 6.41
N VAL A 350 -14.25 -4.52 5.18
CA VAL A 350 -13.34 -3.79 4.29
C VAL A 350 -14.00 -3.10 3.11
N LYS A 351 -15.28 -3.35 2.83
CA LYS A 351 -16.01 -2.69 1.73
C LYS A 351 -15.95 -1.16 1.77
N LYS A 352 -15.70 -0.57 2.94
CA LYS A 352 -15.49 0.88 3.15
C LYS A 352 -14.32 1.44 2.31
N TYR A 353 -13.43 0.59 1.80
CA TYR A 353 -12.29 0.96 0.96
C TYR A 353 -12.57 0.81 -0.54
N ASP A 354 -13.76 0.32 -0.93
CA ASP A 354 -14.16 0.30 -2.34
C ASP A 354 -14.30 1.72 -2.89
N TRP A 355 -13.89 1.93 -4.14
CA TRP A 355 -14.00 3.24 -4.78
C TRP A 355 -15.44 3.79 -4.76
N GLY A 356 -16.45 2.93 -4.90
CA GLY A 356 -17.86 3.34 -4.83
C GLY A 356 -18.26 3.97 -3.49
N GLU A 357 -17.56 3.61 -2.42
CA GLU A 357 -17.79 4.16 -1.07
C GLU A 357 -16.89 5.39 -0.80
N LEU A 358 -15.64 5.35 -1.25
CA LEU A 358 -14.65 6.38 -0.93
C LEU A 358 -14.67 7.58 -1.84
N ILE A 359 -15.07 7.44 -3.10
CA ILE A 359 -14.88 8.49 -4.11
C ILE A 359 -15.55 9.82 -3.73
N ARG A 360 -16.71 9.77 -3.11
CA ARG A 360 -17.39 10.98 -2.64
C ARG A 360 -16.51 11.79 -1.66
N LYS A 361 -15.82 11.10 -0.76
CA LYS A 361 -14.92 11.73 0.22
C LYS A 361 -13.72 12.38 -0.49
N TYR A 362 -13.16 11.71 -1.51
CA TYR A 362 -12.09 12.26 -2.32
C TYR A 362 -12.54 13.55 -3.03
N ASP A 363 -13.64 13.49 -3.74
CA ASP A 363 -14.19 14.63 -4.47
C ASP A 363 -14.48 15.82 -3.57
N GLU A 364 -15.12 15.60 -2.41
CA GLU A 364 -15.41 16.66 -1.43
C GLU A 364 -14.13 17.30 -0.84
N LYS A 365 -13.05 16.49 -0.67
CA LYS A 365 -11.77 17.02 -0.17
C LYS A 365 -11.05 17.84 -1.23
N LEU A 366 -11.06 17.41 -2.49
CA LEU A 366 -10.46 18.17 -3.59
C LEU A 366 -11.21 19.48 -3.83
N GLU A 367 -12.55 19.49 -3.74
CA GLU A 367 -13.35 20.71 -3.88
C GLU A 367 -13.06 21.78 -2.81
N LYS A 368 -12.77 21.35 -1.57
CA LYS A 368 -12.45 22.29 -0.48
C LYS A 368 -11.11 23.00 -0.64
N LEU A 369 -10.28 22.56 -1.57
CA LEU A 369 -8.99 23.18 -1.86
C LEU A 369 -9.09 24.25 -2.95
N ASN A 370 -10.11 24.19 -3.79
CA ASN A 370 -10.36 25.14 -4.88
C ASN A 370 -11.38 26.21 -4.43
#